data_5e00d8a48216cbff9ad888c7cf35ff2f
#
_entry.id   5e00d8a48216cbff9ad888c7cf35ff2f
#
_cell.length_a   1.000
_cell.length_b   1.000
_cell.length_c   1.000
_cell.angle_alpha   90.00
_cell.angle_beta   90.00
_cell.angle_gamma   90.00
#
_symmetry.space_group_name_H-M   'P 1'
#
loop_
_entity.id
_entity.type
_entity.pdbx_description
1 polymer ?
#
loop_
_entity_poly.entity_id
_entity_poly.type
_entity_poly.pdbx_seq_one_letter_code
_entity_poly.pdbx_strand_id
1 'polypeptide(L)'
;SKAQDKHLLRSPRTAMDADADTVVFEAPAHFRFYKSGRIERLHRPPILPAGDDEATGVTSKDVVLDADTGLSVRLYLPKLQEPSTKLLVLVYFHGGSFLIESADSSTYHNYVNALAAAAGVLAVSVDYRLAPEHPLPAAYDDSWAALQWAALAQDEWIREHGDTARLFLAGDSAGGNIVHNVLIRASFQPAPRVEGAILLHPWFGGNTFLEGEVEAKAKDMAMIWEFACPGAVGGADDPRMNPMAPGAPGMENLRCERMLVCAGEKDWLAARDRAYYAAVTTSAWRGSVSRGGVAWIESEGEGHVFFLKKPDCARAKELMARVVAFIAGA
;
A
#
# COMPACT_ATOMS: atom_id res chain seq x y z
N SER A 1 -50.14 40.96 -19.81
CA SER A 1 -49.08 40.33 -19.06
C SER A 1 -49.21 38.84 -19.19
N LYS A 2 -48.42 38.21 -20.08
CA LYS A 2 -48.36 36.74 -20.26
C LYS A 2 -47.00 36.28 -19.73
N ALA A 3 -47.02 35.52 -18.63
CA ALA A 3 -45.89 34.80 -18.15
C ALA A 3 -45.61 33.61 -19.11
N GLN A 4 -44.40 33.54 -19.66
CA GLN A 4 -43.92 32.40 -20.41
C GLN A 4 -43.22 31.43 -19.47
N ASP A 5 -43.85 30.29 -19.21
CA ASP A 5 -43.25 29.13 -18.60
C ASP A 5 -42.18 28.57 -19.54
N LYS A 6 -40.91 28.65 -19.14
CA LYS A 6 -39.81 27.91 -19.79
C LYS A 6 -39.78 26.51 -19.18
N HIS A 7 -40.44 25.55 -19.80
CA HIS A 7 -40.18 24.14 -19.63
C HIS A 7 -38.76 23.85 -20.13
N LEU A 8 -37.81 23.63 -19.23
CA LEU A 8 -36.53 23.00 -19.52
C LEU A 8 -36.79 21.53 -19.89
N LEU A 9 -36.89 21.26 -21.21
CA LEU A 9 -36.86 19.91 -21.74
C LEU A 9 -35.54 19.25 -21.39
N ARG A 10 -35.52 18.34 -20.41
CA ARG A 10 -34.44 17.37 -20.22
C ARG A 10 -34.39 16.53 -21.50
N SER A 11 -33.27 16.57 -22.22
CA SER A 11 -33.01 15.66 -23.34
C SER A 11 -33.18 14.21 -22.82
N PRO A 12 -33.87 13.35 -23.57
CA PRO A 12 -33.98 11.95 -23.21
C PRO A 12 -32.58 11.32 -23.24
N ARG A 13 -32.12 10.76 -22.11
CA ARG A 13 -30.95 9.88 -22.10
C ARG A 13 -31.23 8.76 -23.08
N THR A 14 -30.30 8.53 -24.02
CA THR A 14 -30.42 7.42 -24.96
C THR A 14 -30.32 6.09 -24.22
N ALA A 15 -30.88 5.01 -24.74
CA ALA A 15 -30.82 3.68 -24.12
C ALA A 15 -29.37 3.20 -23.94
N MET A 16 -28.44 3.64 -24.79
CA MET A 16 -27.00 3.37 -24.66
C MET A 16 -26.38 4.09 -23.45
N ASP A 17 -26.82 5.32 -23.14
CA ASP A 17 -26.32 6.08 -21.96
C ASP A 17 -26.81 5.45 -20.64
N ALA A 18 -28.04 4.91 -20.63
CA ALA A 18 -28.60 4.24 -19.46
C ALA A 18 -27.87 2.91 -19.14
N ASP A 19 -27.43 2.18 -20.16
CA ASP A 19 -26.67 0.93 -19.99
C ASP A 19 -25.24 1.18 -19.49
N ALA A 20 -24.59 2.24 -19.97
CA ALA A 20 -23.25 2.64 -19.51
C ALA A 20 -23.20 3.05 -18.02
N ASP A 21 -24.29 3.56 -17.47
CA ASP A 21 -24.45 3.93 -16.06
C ASP A 21 -24.86 2.74 -15.15
N THR A 22 -24.88 1.51 -15.68
CA THR A 22 -25.16 0.32 -14.86
C THR A 22 -24.00 0.00 -13.95
N VAL A 23 -24.28 -0.13 -12.65
CA VAL A 23 -23.29 -0.61 -11.66
C VAL A 23 -23.05 -2.09 -11.88
N VAL A 24 -21.80 -2.47 -12.13
CA VAL A 24 -21.39 -3.87 -12.35
C VAL A 24 -20.74 -4.48 -11.10
N PHE A 25 -20.21 -3.63 -10.22
CA PHE A 25 -19.64 -4.04 -8.94
C PHE A 25 -19.71 -2.92 -7.92
N GLU A 26 -19.97 -3.26 -6.67
CA GLU A 26 -19.92 -2.33 -5.53
C GLU A 26 -19.16 -2.95 -4.36
N ALA A 27 -18.12 -2.25 -3.91
CA ALA A 27 -17.54 -2.45 -2.59
C ALA A 27 -18.21 -1.43 -1.64
N PRO A 28 -19.14 -1.86 -0.76
CA PRO A 28 -19.93 -0.94 0.05
C PRO A 28 -19.06 0.04 0.84
N ALA A 29 -19.43 1.31 0.84
CA ALA A 29 -18.73 2.43 1.46
C ALA A 29 -17.33 2.75 0.89
N HIS A 30 -16.85 2.02 -0.14
CA HIS A 30 -15.53 2.25 -0.72
C HIS A 30 -15.63 2.81 -2.14
N PHE A 31 -16.17 2.02 -3.09
CA PHE A 31 -16.28 2.42 -4.49
C PHE A 31 -17.31 1.59 -5.25
N ARG A 32 -17.71 2.08 -6.43
CA ARG A 32 -18.53 1.38 -7.43
C ARG A 32 -17.86 1.41 -8.79
N PHE A 33 -17.99 0.31 -9.54
CA PHE A 33 -17.63 0.26 -10.95
C PHE A 33 -18.88 0.29 -11.81
N TYR A 34 -18.79 1.00 -12.90
CA TYR A 34 -19.83 1.10 -13.90
C TYR A 34 -19.43 0.39 -15.17
N LYS A 35 -20.41 -0.09 -15.94
CA LYS A 35 -20.21 -0.76 -17.21
C LYS A 35 -19.40 0.08 -18.22
N SER A 36 -19.44 1.39 -18.10
CA SER A 36 -18.61 2.34 -18.86
C SER A 36 -17.13 2.31 -18.54
N GLY A 37 -16.68 1.57 -17.50
CA GLY A 37 -15.31 1.63 -16.96
C GLY A 37 -15.07 2.79 -15.99
N ARG A 38 -16.12 3.58 -15.68
CA ARG A 38 -16.05 4.65 -14.69
C ARG A 38 -16.01 4.08 -13.27
N ILE A 39 -15.22 4.71 -12.39
CA ILE A 39 -15.26 4.49 -10.96
C ILE A 39 -15.99 5.64 -10.25
N GLU A 40 -16.75 5.31 -9.22
CA GLU A 40 -17.24 6.26 -8.21
C GLU A 40 -16.60 5.90 -6.87
N ARG A 41 -15.75 6.78 -6.36
CA ARG A 41 -15.11 6.62 -5.04
C ARG A 41 -16.05 7.14 -3.97
N LEU A 42 -16.54 6.25 -3.12
CA LEU A 42 -17.43 6.56 -1.98
C LEU A 42 -16.62 6.88 -0.73
N HIS A 43 -15.50 6.19 -0.55
CA HIS A 43 -14.54 6.48 0.53
C HIS A 43 -13.73 7.72 0.15
N ARG A 44 -13.90 8.78 0.91
CA ARG A 44 -13.22 10.06 0.72
C ARG A 44 -12.81 10.62 2.08
N PRO A 45 -11.74 10.10 2.68
CA PRO A 45 -11.24 10.64 3.94
C PRO A 45 -10.79 12.09 3.74
N PRO A 46 -10.87 12.92 4.79
CA PRO A 46 -10.33 14.28 4.73
C PRO A 46 -8.86 14.27 4.32
N ILE A 47 -8.47 15.24 3.51
CA ILE A 47 -7.07 15.52 3.20
C ILE A 47 -6.51 16.41 4.30
N LEU A 48 -5.38 16.03 4.87
CA LEU A 48 -4.69 16.80 5.90
C LEU A 48 -3.49 17.53 5.32
N PRO A 49 -3.30 18.82 5.67
CA PRO A 49 -2.11 19.54 5.24
C PRO A 49 -0.85 18.97 5.89
N ALA A 50 0.27 19.06 5.19
CA ALA A 50 1.57 18.83 5.78
C ALA A 50 1.94 19.97 6.75
N GLY A 51 2.78 19.71 7.74
CA GLY A 51 3.20 20.68 8.74
C GLY A 51 3.70 20.02 10.03
N ASP A 52 3.76 20.82 11.08
CA ASP A 52 4.18 20.38 12.41
C ASP A 52 3.02 19.75 13.16
N ASP A 53 3.27 18.59 13.76
CA ASP A 53 2.37 17.92 14.69
C ASP A 53 2.95 17.97 16.10
N GLU A 54 2.41 18.86 16.92
CA GLU A 54 2.89 19.04 18.30
C GLU A 54 2.67 17.80 19.18
N ALA A 55 1.65 16.99 18.87
CA ALA A 55 1.33 15.81 19.68
C ALA A 55 2.34 14.68 19.48
N THR A 56 2.87 14.52 18.28
CA THR A 56 3.86 13.49 17.94
C THR A 56 5.30 14.04 17.87
N GLY A 57 5.45 15.35 17.70
CA GLY A 57 6.76 15.98 17.47
C GLY A 57 7.31 15.69 16.07
N VAL A 58 6.46 15.31 15.12
CA VAL A 58 6.82 15.05 13.72
C VAL A 58 6.51 16.25 12.87
N THR A 59 7.45 16.66 12.03
CA THR A 59 7.20 17.63 10.94
C THR A 59 7.02 16.88 9.63
N SER A 60 6.05 17.28 8.82
CA SER A 60 5.84 16.69 7.49
C SER A 60 5.89 17.74 6.38
N LYS A 61 6.25 17.31 5.17
CA LYS A 61 6.21 18.15 3.95
C LYS A 61 5.89 17.30 2.73
N ASP A 62 5.27 17.93 1.73
CA ASP A 62 4.98 17.31 0.44
C ASP A 62 6.08 17.66 -0.57
N VAL A 63 6.48 16.69 -1.38
CA VAL A 63 7.48 16.86 -2.44
C VAL A 63 6.96 16.19 -3.71
N VAL A 64 6.92 16.97 -4.81
CA VAL A 64 6.61 16.45 -6.15
C VAL A 64 7.89 15.86 -6.74
N LEU A 65 7.84 14.58 -7.09
CA LEU A 65 8.97 13.87 -7.69
C LEU A 65 8.98 14.04 -9.21
N ASP A 66 7.79 14.02 -9.80
CA ASP A 66 7.59 14.13 -11.25
C ASP A 66 6.33 14.96 -11.52
N ALA A 67 6.51 16.15 -12.08
CA ALA A 67 5.41 17.05 -12.38
C ALA A 67 4.55 16.57 -13.57
N ASP A 68 5.10 15.77 -14.49
CA ASP A 68 4.37 15.29 -15.66
C ASP A 68 3.40 14.19 -15.30
N THR A 69 3.79 13.31 -14.38
CA THR A 69 2.94 12.21 -13.87
C THR A 69 2.14 12.60 -12.64
N GLY A 70 2.56 13.64 -11.93
CA GLY A 70 2.00 14.05 -10.64
C GLY A 70 2.47 13.18 -9.47
N LEU A 71 3.46 12.28 -9.68
CA LEU A 71 4.03 11.49 -8.60
C LEU A 71 4.60 12.40 -7.50
N SER A 72 4.13 12.20 -6.29
CA SER A 72 4.57 12.94 -5.11
C SER A 72 4.77 12.01 -3.91
N VAL A 73 5.40 12.55 -2.88
CA VAL A 73 5.57 11.88 -1.59
C VAL A 73 5.31 12.85 -0.47
N ARG A 74 4.87 12.34 0.68
CA ARG A 74 4.88 13.07 1.94
C ARG A 74 6.00 12.54 2.81
N LEU A 75 6.91 13.43 3.21
CA LEU A 75 8.00 13.14 4.14
C LEU A 75 7.56 13.41 5.57
N TYR A 76 8.05 12.60 6.50
CA TYR A 76 7.83 12.74 7.94
C TYR A 76 9.17 12.68 8.65
N LEU A 77 9.54 13.77 9.31
CA LEU A 77 10.77 13.90 10.08
C LEU A 77 10.43 14.04 11.57
N PRO A 78 10.69 13.02 12.41
CA PRO A 78 10.50 13.13 13.85
C PRO A 78 11.54 14.09 14.44
N LYS A 79 11.19 14.68 15.57
CA LYS A 79 12.10 15.56 16.32
C LYS A 79 13.41 14.84 16.63
N LEU A 80 14.50 15.39 16.14
CA LEU A 80 15.83 14.84 16.38
C LEU A 80 16.27 15.14 17.81
N GLN A 81 16.85 14.16 18.49
CA GLN A 81 17.47 14.37 19.81
C GLN A 81 18.80 15.09 19.67
N GLU A 82 19.56 14.70 18.65
CA GLU A 82 20.84 15.31 18.30
C GLU A 82 20.83 15.68 16.81
N PRO A 83 21.30 16.88 16.41
CA PRO A 83 21.27 17.32 15.01
C PRO A 83 22.02 16.41 14.04
N SER A 84 23.05 15.71 14.51
CA SER A 84 23.87 14.78 13.71
C SER A 84 23.30 13.39 13.57
N THR A 85 22.17 13.07 14.23
CA THR A 85 21.57 11.73 14.17
C THR A 85 21.05 11.44 12.77
N LYS A 86 21.49 10.30 12.22
CA LYS A 86 20.94 9.76 10.98
C LYS A 86 19.85 8.75 11.29
N LEU A 87 18.69 8.94 10.65
CA LEU A 87 17.52 8.10 10.85
C LEU A 87 17.41 7.07 9.73
N LEU A 88 17.02 5.85 10.06
CA LEU A 88 16.58 4.86 9.08
C LEU A 88 15.52 5.50 8.16
N VAL A 89 15.58 5.22 6.85
CA VAL A 89 14.59 5.70 5.88
C VAL A 89 13.57 4.61 5.61
N LEU A 90 12.30 4.90 5.88
CA LEU A 90 11.16 4.01 5.65
C LEU A 90 10.31 4.52 4.49
N VAL A 91 10.26 3.77 3.39
CA VAL A 91 9.34 4.06 2.27
C VAL A 91 8.05 3.31 2.49
N TYR A 92 6.94 4.04 2.59
CA TYR A 92 5.61 3.50 2.87
C TYR A 92 4.69 3.61 1.65
N PHE A 93 4.01 2.51 1.33
CA PHE A 93 3.00 2.44 0.29
C PHE A 93 1.63 2.20 0.92
N HIS A 94 0.69 3.11 0.68
CA HIS A 94 -0.66 3.00 1.23
C HIS A 94 -1.49 1.89 0.57
N GLY A 95 -2.52 1.41 1.26
CA GLY A 95 -3.50 0.49 0.72
C GLY A 95 -4.56 1.18 -0.15
N GLY A 96 -5.73 0.54 -0.28
CA GLY A 96 -6.85 1.09 -1.05
C GLY A 96 -7.06 0.43 -2.40
N SER A 97 -6.65 -0.84 -2.57
CA SER A 97 -6.91 -1.67 -3.77
C SER A 97 -6.40 -1.05 -5.09
N PHE A 98 -5.41 -0.16 -5.04
CA PHE A 98 -4.92 0.66 -6.17
C PHE A 98 -5.93 1.66 -6.72
N LEU A 99 -7.06 1.88 -6.04
CA LEU A 99 -8.22 2.62 -6.55
C LEU A 99 -8.60 3.84 -5.70
N ILE A 100 -8.27 3.82 -4.42
CA ILE A 100 -8.64 4.84 -3.44
C ILE A 100 -7.46 5.15 -2.52
N GLU A 101 -7.63 6.17 -1.68
CA GLU A 101 -6.65 6.68 -0.72
C GLU A 101 -5.55 7.53 -1.36
N SER A 102 -4.75 8.14 -0.51
CA SER A 102 -3.60 8.98 -0.86
C SER A 102 -2.66 9.12 0.35
N ALA A 103 -1.43 9.54 0.11
CA ALA A 103 -0.44 9.75 1.17
C ALA A 103 -0.84 10.87 2.15
N ASP A 104 -1.67 11.80 1.71
CA ASP A 104 -2.16 12.96 2.47
C ASP A 104 -3.56 12.76 3.07
N SER A 105 -4.21 11.62 2.81
CA SER A 105 -5.49 11.30 3.46
C SER A 105 -5.33 11.20 4.98
N SER A 106 -6.37 11.56 5.72
CA SER A 106 -6.34 11.49 7.20
C SER A 106 -6.00 10.09 7.71
N THR A 107 -6.40 9.05 6.99
CA THR A 107 -6.06 7.65 7.31
C THR A 107 -4.56 7.44 7.34
N TYR A 108 -3.88 7.76 6.23
CA TYR A 108 -2.45 7.45 6.08
C TYR A 108 -1.54 8.51 6.67
N HIS A 109 -1.93 9.79 6.62
CA HIS A 109 -1.20 10.84 7.32
C HIS A 109 -1.06 10.51 8.81
N ASN A 110 -2.18 10.18 9.48
CA ASN A 110 -2.15 9.89 10.92
C ASN A 110 -1.33 8.62 11.23
N TYR A 111 -1.49 7.57 10.44
CA TYR A 111 -0.77 6.31 10.67
C TYR A 111 0.73 6.46 10.44
N VAL A 112 1.16 7.03 9.32
CA VAL A 112 2.60 7.17 8.99
C VAL A 112 3.27 8.19 9.91
N ASN A 113 2.58 9.26 10.30
CA ASN A 113 3.05 10.20 11.32
C ASN A 113 3.32 9.49 12.65
N ALA A 114 2.35 8.70 13.14
CA ALA A 114 2.49 7.93 14.37
C ALA A 114 3.62 6.89 14.27
N LEU A 115 3.76 6.21 13.14
CA LEU A 115 4.82 5.24 12.89
C LEU A 115 6.20 5.92 12.87
N ALA A 116 6.33 7.07 12.20
CA ALA A 116 7.57 7.84 12.16
C ALA A 116 8.00 8.27 13.56
N ALA A 117 7.06 8.76 14.37
CA ALA A 117 7.30 9.14 15.77
C ALA A 117 7.73 7.94 16.63
N ALA A 118 6.96 6.84 16.57
CA ALA A 118 7.15 5.67 17.42
C ALA A 118 8.44 4.91 17.09
N ALA A 119 8.78 4.80 15.81
CA ALA A 119 9.99 4.10 15.36
C ALA A 119 11.23 4.98 15.28
N GLY A 120 11.09 6.31 15.36
CA GLY A 120 12.20 7.24 15.19
C GLY A 120 12.82 7.14 13.80
N VAL A 121 12.01 7.09 12.75
CA VAL A 121 12.44 6.93 11.35
C VAL A 121 12.05 8.13 10.51
N LEU A 122 12.82 8.43 9.46
CA LEU A 122 12.42 9.34 8.41
C LEU A 122 11.53 8.55 7.44
N ALA A 123 10.22 8.86 7.44
CA ALA A 123 9.28 8.15 6.57
C ALA A 123 9.01 8.92 5.28
N VAL A 124 8.85 8.15 4.19
CA VAL A 124 8.53 8.62 2.84
C VAL A 124 7.24 7.91 2.41
N SER A 125 6.09 8.56 2.55
CA SER A 125 4.79 8.03 2.13
C SER A 125 4.54 8.38 0.67
N VAL A 126 4.37 7.36 -0.16
CA VAL A 126 4.29 7.53 -1.63
C VAL A 126 2.84 7.72 -2.05
N ASP A 127 2.59 8.81 -2.76
CA ASP A 127 1.31 9.12 -3.39
C ASP A 127 1.34 8.65 -4.85
N TYR A 128 1.22 7.33 -5.04
CA TYR A 128 1.29 6.68 -6.34
C TYR A 128 -0.03 6.85 -7.11
N ARG A 129 0.05 6.87 -8.45
CA ARG A 129 -1.12 7.01 -9.32
C ARG A 129 -2.08 5.83 -9.19
N LEU A 130 -3.37 6.14 -9.20
CA LEU A 130 -4.45 5.19 -9.00
C LEU A 130 -5.12 4.78 -10.32
N ALA A 131 -5.59 3.54 -10.37
CA ALA A 131 -6.47 3.05 -11.40
C ALA A 131 -7.92 3.56 -11.14
N PRO A 132 -8.80 3.61 -12.14
CA PRO A 132 -8.57 3.24 -13.54
C PRO A 132 -7.92 4.35 -14.37
N GLU A 133 -7.75 5.57 -13.84
CA GLU A 133 -7.16 6.70 -14.56
C GLU A 133 -5.73 6.36 -15.00
N HIS A 134 -5.01 5.62 -14.15
CA HIS A 134 -3.67 5.11 -14.40
C HIS A 134 -3.63 3.61 -14.03
N PRO A 135 -3.98 2.71 -14.98
CA PRO A 135 -3.99 1.28 -14.72
C PRO A 135 -2.61 0.77 -14.29
N LEU A 136 -2.59 -0.36 -13.57
CA LEU A 136 -1.33 -1.06 -13.32
C LEU A 136 -0.63 -1.41 -14.65
N PRO A 137 0.69 -1.21 -14.75
CA PRO A 137 1.66 -1.14 -13.63
C PRO A 137 1.99 0.27 -13.11
N ALA A 138 1.24 1.33 -13.42
CA ALA A 138 1.58 2.70 -13.03
C ALA A 138 1.96 2.84 -11.55
N ALA A 139 1.17 2.25 -10.63
CA ALA A 139 1.46 2.30 -9.20
C ALA A 139 2.80 1.62 -8.83
N TYR A 140 3.15 0.52 -9.49
CA TYR A 140 4.45 -0.14 -9.27
C TYR A 140 5.62 0.69 -9.81
N ASP A 141 5.43 1.34 -10.96
CA ASP A 141 6.46 2.20 -11.55
C ASP A 141 6.70 3.44 -10.69
N ASP A 142 5.65 4.06 -10.19
CA ASP A 142 5.72 5.20 -9.28
C ASP A 142 6.40 4.80 -7.96
N SER A 143 6.04 3.66 -7.40
CA SER A 143 6.62 3.13 -6.16
C SER A 143 8.11 2.81 -6.32
N TRP A 144 8.49 2.25 -7.47
CA TRP A 144 9.88 2.01 -7.81
C TRP A 144 10.67 3.32 -7.96
N ALA A 145 10.11 4.32 -8.66
CA ALA A 145 10.74 5.63 -8.82
C ALA A 145 10.93 6.33 -7.47
N ALA A 146 9.93 6.27 -6.57
CA ALA A 146 10.02 6.84 -5.23
C ALA A 146 11.10 6.15 -4.38
N LEU A 147 11.25 4.82 -4.46
CA LEU A 147 12.34 4.09 -3.79
C LEU A 147 13.71 4.55 -4.29
N GLN A 148 13.90 4.66 -5.61
CA GLN A 148 15.16 5.12 -6.19
C GLN A 148 15.48 6.55 -5.76
N TRP A 149 14.48 7.44 -5.79
CA TRP A 149 14.59 8.83 -5.36
C TRP A 149 15.02 8.94 -3.88
N ALA A 150 14.41 8.15 -3.00
CA ALA A 150 14.76 8.13 -1.57
C ALA A 150 16.18 7.60 -1.35
N ALA A 151 16.55 6.51 -2.03
CA ALA A 151 17.89 5.90 -1.93
C ALA A 151 19.00 6.83 -2.41
N LEU A 152 18.72 7.66 -3.40
CA LEU A 152 19.67 8.65 -3.93
C LEU A 152 19.70 9.95 -3.10
N ALA A 153 18.94 10.03 -2.01
CA ALA A 153 18.86 11.18 -1.11
C ALA A 153 18.62 12.51 -1.86
N GLN A 154 17.67 12.51 -2.80
CA GLN A 154 17.42 13.67 -3.65
C GLN A 154 16.74 14.82 -2.88
N ASP A 155 16.12 14.55 -1.74
CA ASP A 155 15.59 15.57 -0.84
C ASP A 155 16.59 15.97 0.26
N GLU A 156 16.54 17.24 0.66
CA GLU A 156 17.39 17.80 1.72
C GLU A 156 17.25 17.04 3.05
N TRP A 157 16.01 16.74 3.50
CA TRP A 157 15.80 16.02 4.75
C TRP A 157 16.40 14.62 4.73
N ILE A 158 16.27 13.91 3.59
CA ILE A 158 16.88 12.58 3.44
C ILE A 158 18.41 12.71 3.43
N ARG A 159 18.95 13.71 2.73
CA ARG A 159 20.39 13.93 2.64
C ARG A 159 21.00 14.32 3.99
N GLU A 160 20.31 15.17 4.76
CA GLU A 160 20.82 15.67 6.03
C GLU A 160 20.53 14.72 7.20
N HIS A 161 19.39 14.03 7.21
CA HIS A 161 18.92 13.27 8.34
C HIS A 161 18.67 11.78 8.05
N GLY A 162 18.64 11.36 6.78
CA GLY A 162 18.42 9.97 6.40
C GLY A 162 19.71 9.15 6.37
N ASP A 163 19.63 7.90 6.80
CA ASP A 163 20.62 6.86 6.53
C ASP A 163 20.11 5.95 5.41
N THR A 164 20.49 6.28 4.17
CA THR A 164 20.05 5.52 2.98
C THR A 164 20.72 4.14 2.84
N ALA A 165 21.70 3.81 3.69
CA ALA A 165 22.19 2.44 3.83
C ALA A 165 21.22 1.54 4.64
N ARG A 166 20.26 2.15 5.32
CA ARG A 166 19.24 1.49 6.14
C ARG A 166 17.84 1.79 5.62
N LEU A 167 17.54 1.26 4.43
CA LEU A 167 16.23 1.41 3.80
C LEU A 167 15.28 0.28 4.22
N PHE A 168 14.06 0.69 4.58
CA PHE A 168 12.93 -0.22 4.80
C PHE A 168 11.81 0.09 3.83
N LEU A 169 11.09 -0.95 3.41
CA LEU A 169 9.82 -0.83 2.71
C LEU A 169 8.70 -1.30 3.61
N ALA A 170 7.60 -0.56 3.65
CA ALA A 170 6.40 -0.96 4.37
C ALA A 170 5.15 -0.64 3.56
N GLY A 171 4.09 -1.39 3.77
CA GLY A 171 2.79 -1.10 3.17
C GLY A 171 1.72 -2.05 3.65
N ASP A 172 0.50 -1.60 3.56
CA ASP A 172 -0.68 -2.38 3.94
C ASP A 172 -1.56 -2.71 2.74
N SER A 173 -2.23 -3.86 2.76
CA SER A 173 -3.16 -4.28 1.71
C SER A 173 -2.51 -4.19 0.32
N ALA A 174 -3.02 -3.36 -0.60
CA ALA A 174 -2.40 -3.08 -1.89
C ALA A 174 -0.96 -2.56 -1.75
N GLY A 175 -0.66 -1.78 -0.71
CA GLY A 175 0.71 -1.35 -0.40
C GLY A 175 1.63 -2.49 -0.01
N GLY A 176 1.14 -3.50 0.71
CA GLY A 176 1.87 -4.74 0.99
C GLY A 176 2.16 -5.55 -0.28
N ASN A 177 1.22 -5.57 -1.22
CA ASN A 177 1.42 -6.12 -2.55
C ASN A 177 2.51 -5.33 -3.32
N ILE A 178 2.51 -4.01 -3.23
CA ILE A 178 3.56 -3.16 -3.84
C ILE A 178 4.93 -3.51 -3.25
N VAL A 179 5.05 -3.65 -1.93
CA VAL A 179 6.31 -4.05 -1.27
C VAL A 179 6.88 -5.32 -1.89
N HIS A 180 6.05 -6.38 -2.02
CA HIS A 180 6.46 -7.63 -2.66
C HIS A 180 6.97 -7.40 -4.08
N ASN A 181 6.19 -6.72 -4.93
CA ASN A 181 6.51 -6.53 -6.34
C ASN A 181 7.75 -5.65 -6.55
N VAL A 182 7.97 -4.66 -5.70
CA VAL A 182 9.19 -3.82 -5.70
C VAL A 182 10.42 -4.67 -5.32
N LEU A 183 10.32 -5.55 -4.32
CA LEU A 183 11.41 -6.45 -3.94
C LEU A 183 11.75 -7.46 -5.03
N ILE A 184 10.75 -8.01 -5.72
CA ILE A 184 10.96 -8.90 -6.87
C ILE A 184 11.64 -8.12 -8.01
N ARG A 185 11.16 -6.91 -8.34
CA ARG A 185 11.76 -6.06 -9.37
C ARG A 185 13.23 -5.77 -9.08
N ALA A 186 13.59 -5.57 -7.82
CA ALA A 186 14.95 -5.33 -7.36
C ALA A 186 15.91 -6.50 -7.63
N SER A 187 15.40 -7.70 -7.90
CA SER A 187 16.22 -8.84 -8.32
C SER A 187 16.64 -8.79 -9.79
N PHE A 188 15.93 -8.05 -10.61
CA PHE A 188 16.11 -8.02 -12.08
C PHE A 188 16.59 -6.66 -12.60
N GLN A 189 16.69 -5.65 -11.72
CA GLN A 189 17.13 -4.30 -12.06
C GLN A 189 18.10 -3.78 -10.99
N PRO A 190 18.99 -2.83 -11.33
CA PRO A 190 19.81 -2.16 -10.32
C PRO A 190 18.94 -1.52 -9.26
N ALA A 191 19.16 -1.86 -8.02
CA ALA A 191 18.33 -1.47 -6.90
C ALA A 191 19.17 -1.10 -5.67
N PRO A 192 18.68 -0.22 -4.79
CA PRO A 192 19.28 0.02 -3.50
C PRO A 192 19.16 -1.24 -2.62
N ARG A 193 20.05 -1.34 -1.65
CA ARG A 193 19.95 -2.36 -0.61
C ARG A 193 18.74 -2.06 0.29
N VAL A 194 17.87 -3.04 0.47
CA VAL A 194 16.73 -2.97 1.39
C VAL A 194 17.06 -3.82 2.62
N GLU A 195 17.16 -3.17 3.78
CA GLU A 195 17.42 -3.85 5.05
C GLU A 195 16.21 -4.64 5.52
N GLY A 196 15.01 -4.05 5.45
CA GLY A 196 13.80 -4.70 5.93
C GLY A 196 12.56 -4.41 5.08
N ALA A 197 11.63 -5.36 5.11
CA ALA A 197 10.33 -5.24 4.46
C ALA A 197 9.21 -5.58 5.45
N ILE A 198 8.15 -4.79 5.47
CA ILE A 198 7.00 -4.95 6.36
C ILE A 198 5.74 -4.99 5.48
N LEU A 199 5.11 -6.17 5.46
CA LEU A 199 3.86 -6.39 4.73
C LEU A 199 2.72 -6.51 5.75
N LEU A 200 1.88 -5.49 5.82
CA LEU A 200 0.73 -5.43 6.72
C LEU A 200 -0.52 -5.89 5.97
N HIS A 201 -1.06 -7.06 6.30
CA HIS A 201 -2.27 -7.60 5.66
C HIS A 201 -2.20 -7.55 4.11
N PRO A 202 -1.13 -8.07 3.47
CA PRO A 202 -0.87 -7.84 2.06
C PRO A 202 -1.98 -8.36 1.16
N TRP A 203 -2.29 -7.63 0.10
CA TRP A 203 -3.38 -7.95 -0.81
C TRP A 203 -2.91 -8.92 -1.91
N PHE A 204 -3.02 -10.21 -1.66
CA PHE A 204 -2.73 -11.29 -2.60
C PHE A 204 -3.98 -12.09 -2.90
N GLY A 205 -4.08 -12.64 -4.12
CA GLY A 205 -5.18 -13.46 -4.57
C GLY A 205 -4.73 -14.67 -5.36
N GLY A 206 -5.63 -15.23 -6.15
CA GLY A 206 -5.37 -16.36 -7.04
C GLY A 206 -6.67 -16.98 -7.53
N ASN A 207 -6.60 -17.70 -8.64
CA ASN A 207 -7.77 -18.37 -9.23
C ASN A 207 -8.17 -19.64 -8.44
N THR A 208 -7.20 -20.28 -7.77
CA THR A 208 -7.47 -21.44 -6.91
C THR A 208 -7.72 -20.98 -5.49
N PHE A 209 -8.87 -21.35 -4.92
CA PHE A 209 -9.20 -21.02 -3.54
C PHE A 209 -8.36 -21.87 -2.57
N LEU A 210 -7.89 -21.22 -1.52
CA LEU A 210 -7.19 -21.88 -0.42
C LEU A 210 -8.18 -22.27 0.68
N GLU A 211 -7.83 -23.26 1.47
CA GLU A 211 -8.59 -23.59 2.67
C GLU A 211 -8.64 -22.38 3.62
N GLY A 212 -9.84 -22.03 4.06
CA GLY A 212 -10.08 -20.86 4.91
C GLY A 212 -10.33 -19.55 4.16
N GLU A 213 -10.24 -19.52 2.83
CA GLU A 213 -10.68 -18.36 2.06
C GLU A 213 -12.20 -18.26 1.98
N VAL A 214 -12.69 -17.02 1.96
CA VAL A 214 -14.09 -16.71 1.67
C VAL A 214 -14.24 -16.54 0.17
N GLU A 215 -14.81 -17.54 -0.52
CA GLU A 215 -14.92 -17.59 -1.99
C GLU A 215 -15.51 -16.30 -2.60
N ALA A 216 -16.57 -15.75 -1.97
CA ALA A 216 -17.18 -14.51 -2.44
C ALA A 216 -16.17 -13.35 -2.42
N LYS A 217 -15.33 -13.25 -1.38
CA LYS A 217 -14.30 -12.22 -1.27
C LYS A 217 -13.17 -12.42 -2.28
N ALA A 218 -12.77 -13.66 -2.53
CA ALA A 218 -11.77 -13.96 -3.55
C ALA A 218 -12.27 -13.58 -4.95
N LYS A 219 -13.56 -13.81 -5.26
CA LYS A 219 -14.19 -13.35 -6.50
C LYS A 219 -14.25 -11.82 -6.61
N ASP A 220 -14.64 -11.14 -5.54
CA ASP A 220 -14.63 -9.67 -5.47
C ASP A 220 -13.21 -9.13 -5.78
N MET A 221 -12.19 -9.74 -5.20
CA MET A 221 -10.79 -9.36 -5.44
C MET A 221 -10.37 -9.55 -6.89
N ALA A 222 -10.74 -10.65 -7.51
CA ALA A 222 -10.43 -10.92 -8.91
C ALA A 222 -11.06 -9.86 -9.83
N MET A 223 -12.30 -9.44 -9.56
CA MET A 223 -12.97 -8.36 -10.27
C MET A 223 -12.27 -7.02 -10.08
N ILE A 224 -11.87 -6.70 -8.85
CA ILE A 224 -11.13 -5.47 -8.53
C ILE A 224 -9.78 -5.47 -9.25
N TRP A 225 -9.08 -6.62 -9.25
CA TRP A 225 -7.80 -6.77 -9.93
C TRP A 225 -7.94 -6.55 -11.44
N GLU A 226 -8.92 -7.17 -12.08
CA GLU A 226 -9.18 -6.99 -13.52
C GLU A 226 -9.47 -5.52 -13.87
N PHE A 227 -10.16 -4.81 -12.98
CA PHE A 227 -10.45 -3.39 -13.15
C PHE A 227 -9.19 -2.52 -12.96
N ALA A 228 -8.35 -2.83 -11.99
CA ALA A 228 -7.11 -2.09 -11.74
C ALA A 228 -6.00 -2.43 -12.74
N CYS A 229 -6.00 -3.66 -13.29
CA CYS A 229 -5.00 -4.18 -14.21
C CYS A 229 -5.66 -4.83 -15.44
N PRO A 230 -6.33 -4.05 -16.29
CA PRO A 230 -7.01 -4.59 -17.47
C PRO A 230 -6.01 -5.29 -18.39
N GLY A 231 -6.38 -6.50 -18.82
CA GLY A 231 -5.52 -7.33 -19.67
C GLY A 231 -4.42 -8.09 -18.92
N ALA A 232 -4.52 -8.22 -17.60
CA ALA A 232 -3.64 -9.10 -16.84
C ALA A 232 -3.71 -10.54 -17.36
N VAL A 233 -2.56 -11.11 -17.70
CA VAL A 233 -2.48 -12.48 -18.19
C VAL A 233 -2.68 -13.45 -17.00
N GLY A 234 -3.68 -14.34 -17.12
CA GLY A 234 -4.00 -15.28 -16.05
C GLY A 234 -4.99 -14.75 -14.99
N GLY A 235 -5.51 -13.53 -15.16
CA GLY A 235 -6.47 -12.95 -14.22
C GLY A 235 -5.87 -12.80 -12.82
N ALA A 236 -6.50 -13.40 -11.81
CA ALA A 236 -5.99 -13.38 -10.44
C ALA A 236 -4.71 -14.23 -10.21
N ASP A 237 -4.29 -15.06 -11.19
CA ASP A 237 -2.99 -15.74 -11.17
C ASP A 237 -1.89 -14.94 -11.88
N ASP A 238 -2.13 -13.69 -12.25
CA ASP A 238 -1.04 -12.78 -12.61
C ASP A 238 -0.01 -12.75 -11.46
N PRO A 239 1.30 -12.94 -11.74
CA PRO A 239 2.34 -13.01 -10.70
C PRO A 239 2.36 -11.83 -9.74
N ARG A 240 1.89 -10.66 -10.17
CA ARG A 240 1.80 -9.46 -9.32
C ARG A 240 0.68 -9.55 -8.28
N MET A 241 -0.39 -10.30 -8.60
CA MET A 241 -1.52 -10.55 -7.71
C MET A 241 -1.32 -11.84 -6.91
N ASN A 242 -0.83 -12.89 -7.56
CA ASN A 242 -0.55 -14.18 -6.96
C ASN A 242 0.94 -14.51 -7.04
N PRO A 243 1.74 -14.13 -6.03
CA PRO A 243 3.17 -14.42 -6.02
C PRO A 243 3.49 -15.92 -5.91
N MET A 244 2.49 -16.75 -5.65
CA MET A 244 2.60 -18.21 -5.58
C MET A 244 2.05 -18.90 -6.84
N ALA A 245 1.66 -18.16 -7.87
CA ALA A 245 1.15 -18.72 -9.12
C ALA A 245 2.25 -19.53 -9.84
N PRO A 246 1.87 -20.57 -10.59
CA PRO A 246 2.81 -21.25 -11.47
C PRO A 246 3.47 -20.26 -12.46
N GLY A 247 4.79 -20.24 -12.48
CA GLY A 247 5.58 -19.32 -13.32
C GLY A 247 5.81 -17.93 -12.74
N ALA A 248 5.32 -17.64 -11.52
CA ALA A 248 5.73 -16.44 -10.79
C ALA A 248 7.24 -16.53 -10.42
N PRO A 249 7.95 -15.39 -10.33
CA PRO A 249 9.30 -15.37 -9.76
C PRO A 249 9.30 -15.99 -8.37
N GLY A 250 10.22 -16.91 -8.11
CA GLY A 250 10.29 -17.57 -6.81
C GLY A 250 10.64 -16.60 -5.68
N MET A 251 10.25 -16.95 -4.45
CA MET A 251 10.47 -16.12 -3.26
C MET A 251 11.95 -15.87 -2.96
N GLU A 252 12.86 -16.70 -3.47
CA GLU A 252 14.32 -16.48 -3.38
C GLU A 252 14.78 -15.19 -4.07
N ASN A 253 13.94 -14.61 -4.94
CA ASN A 253 14.18 -13.34 -5.60
C ASN A 253 13.81 -12.11 -4.77
N LEU A 254 13.26 -12.28 -3.56
CA LEU A 254 12.95 -11.16 -2.67
C LEU A 254 14.23 -10.47 -2.18
N ARG A 255 14.44 -9.21 -2.57
CA ARG A 255 15.67 -8.44 -2.28
C ARG A 255 15.51 -7.60 -1.01
N CYS A 256 15.41 -8.28 0.14
CA CYS A 256 15.55 -7.65 1.46
C CYS A 256 16.30 -8.61 2.40
N GLU A 257 16.82 -8.08 3.51
CA GLU A 257 17.59 -8.88 4.46
C GLU A 257 16.72 -9.51 5.54
N ARG A 258 15.61 -8.88 5.89
CA ARG A 258 14.62 -9.39 6.85
C ARG A 258 13.22 -8.93 6.45
N MET A 259 12.23 -9.71 6.84
CA MET A 259 10.83 -9.46 6.48
C MET A 259 9.92 -9.67 7.69
N LEU A 260 8.89 -8.83 7.77
CA LEU A 260 7.77 -9.00 8.68
C LEU A 260 6.49 -9.09 7.87
N VAL A 261 5.73 -10.15 8.08
CA VAL A 261 4.38 -10.32 7.52
C VAL A 261 3.38 -10.30 8.66
N CYS A 262 2.37 -9.43 8.54
CA CYS A 262 1.31 -9.29 9.54
C CYS A 262 -0.04 -9.62 8.92
N ALA A 263 -0.92 -10.26 9.69
CA ALA A 263 -2.31 -10.56 9.33
C ALA A 263 -3.25 -10.29 10.50
N GLY A 264 -4.53 -10.18 10.23
CA GLY A 264 -5.59 -10.27 11.23
C GLY A 264 -6.23 -11.66 11.20
N GLU A 265 -6.52 -12.26 12.34
CA GLU A 265 -7.11 -13.60 12.42
C GLU A 265 -8.44 -13.69 11.62
N LYS A 266 -9.26 -12.63 11.69
CA LYS A 266 -10.55 -12.50 11.00
C LYS A 266 -10.47 -11.73 9.67
N ASP A 267 -9.25 -11.49 9.19
CA ASP A 267 -9.05 -10.90 7.87
C ASP A 267 -9.40 -11.95 6.80
N TRP A 268 -10.18 -11.54 5.83
CA TRP A 268 -10.52 -12.38 4.69
C TRP A 268 -9.31 -12.70 3.79
N LEU A 269 -8.17 -12.00 3.97
CA LEU A 269 -6.87 -12.30 3.34
C LEU A 269 -6.00 -13.25 4.18
N ALA A 270 -6.36 -13.54 5.44
CA ALA A 270 -5.49 -14.26 6.37
C ALA A 270 -4.99 -15.61 5.82
N ALA A 271 -5.82 -16.34 5.07
CA ALA A 271 -5.42 -17.62 4.45
C ALA A 271 -4.29 -17.39 3.42
N ARG A 272 -4.39 -16.34 2.61
CA ARG A 272 -3.35 -15.96 1.62
C ARG A 272 -2.09 -15.46 2.30
N ASP A 273 -2.21 -14.67 3.34
CA ASP A 273 -1.07 -14.14 4.09
C ASP A 273 -0.28 -15.25 4.76
N ARG A 274 -0.97 -16.25 5.36
CA ARG A 274 -0.33 -17.46 5.92
C ARG A 274 0.37 -18.28 4.84
N ALA A 275 -0.28 -18.48 3.67
CA ALA A 275 0.31 -19.19 2.55
C ALA A 275 1.54 -18.46 1.99
N TYR A 276 1.47 -17.14 1.88
CA TYR A 276 2.61 -16.31 1.47
C TYR A 276 3.79 -16.46 2.45
N TYR A 277 3.53 -16.31 3.75
CA TYR A 277 4.54 -16.52 4.79
C TYR A 277 5.17 -17.92 4.71
N ALA A 278 4.35 -18.95 4.55
CA ALA A 278 4.83 -20.33 4.38
C ALA A 278 5.69 -20.47 3.12
N ALA A 279 5.28 -19.86 2.00
CA ALA A 279 6.03 -19.88 0.76
C ALA A 279 7.42 -19.21 0.91
N VAL A 280 7.50 -18.08 1.61
CA VAL A 280 8.79 -17.42 1.89
C VAL A 280 9.67 -18.28 2.78
N THR A 281 9.13 -18.82 3.88
CA THR A 281 9.89 -19.63 4.84
C THR A 281 10.43 -20.93 4.27
N THR A 282 9.69 -21.56 3.35
CA THR A 282 10.07 -22.83 2.72
C THR A 282 10.91 -22.65 1.45
N SER A 283 11.00 -21.44 0.93
CA SER A 283 11.78 -21.14 -0.27
C SER A 283 13.31 -21.14 0.00
N ALA A 284 14.08 -20.93 -1.06
CA ALA A 284 15.52 -20.70 -0.95
C ALA A 284 15.89 -19.27 -0.54
N TRP A 285 14.90 -18.41 -0.20
CA TRP A 285 15.18 -17.08 0.33
C TRP A 285 15.96 -17.18 1.65
N ARG A 286 17.03 -16.42 1.75
CA ARG A 286 17.94 -16.53 2.90
C ARG A 286 17.92 -15.28 3.78
N GLY A 287 17.50 -14.13 3.25
CA GLY A 287 17.62 -12.89 3.98
C GLY A 287 19.04 -12.71 4.57
N SER A 288 19.12 -11.98 5.67
CA SER A 288 20.31 -11.99 6.52
C SER A 288 20.09 -12.93 7.71
N VAL A 289 20.76 -14.07 7.72
CA VAL A 289 20.69 -15.06 8.81
C VAL A 289 21.00 -14.44 10.17
N SER A 290 21.85 -13.42 10.20
CA SER A 290 22.22 -12.68 11.41
C SER A 290 21.12 -11.71 11.89
N ARG A 291 20.08 -11.43 11.08
CA ARG A 291 19.04 -10.42 11.37
C ARG A 291 17.61 -10.98 11.45
N GLY A 292 17.43 -12.30 11.56
CA GLY A 292 16.17 -12.91 11.95
C GLY A 292 15.24 -13.38 10.83
N GLY A 293 15.64 -13.32 9.56
CA GLY A 293 14.85 -13.90 8.46
C GLY A 293 13.45 -13.29 8.30
N VAL A 294 12.41 -14.14 8.17
CA VAL A 294 11.01 -13.72 8.09
C VAL A 294 10.30 -13.94 9.42
N ALA A 295 9.60 -12.91 9.91
CA ALA A 295 8.76 -12.94 11.10
C ALA A 295 7.27 -12.90 10.73
N TRP A 296 6.43 -13.50 11.59
CA TRP A 296 4.98 -13.53 11.45
C TRP A 296 4.31 -12.92 12.67
N ILE A 297 3.30 -12.08 12.45
CA ILE A 297 2.41 -11.56 13.48
C ILE A 297 0.97 -11.74 13.02
N GLU A 298 0.16 -12.40 13.83
CA GLU A 298 -1.28 -12.50 13.61
C GLU A 298 -2.01 -11.86 14.78
N SER A 299 -2.84 -10.86 14.49
CA SER A 299 -3.62 -10.14 15.50
C SER A 299 -4.93 -10.87 15.75
N GLU A 300 -5.07 -11.48 16.94
CA GLU A 300 -6.23 -12.25 17.34
C GLU A 300 -7.51 -11.40 17.37
N GLY A 301 -8.59 -11.92 16.79
CA GLY A 301 -9.90 -11.29 16.76
C GLY A 301 -10.05 -10.11 15.81
N GLU A 302 -8.99 -9.70 15.11
CA GLU A 302 -8.99 -8.52 14.27
C GLU A 302 -9.12 -8.83 12.78
N GLY A 303 -9.75 -7.90 12.04
CA GLY A 303 -9.98 -8.00 10.61
C GLY A 303 -9.02 -7.15 9.79
N HIS A 304 -9.34 -7.00 8.50
CA HIS A 304 -8.49 -6.31 7.53
C HIS A 304 -8.18 -4.87 7.92
N VAL A 305 -6.89 -4.54 8.01
CA VAL A 305 -6.31 -3.24 8.35
C VAL A 305 -6.98 -2.55 9.56
N PHE A 306 -7.32 -3.32 10.57
CA PHE A 306 -7.99 -2.86 11.78
C PHE A 306 -7.26 -1.70 12.45
N PHE A 307 -5.94 -1.69 12.40
CA PHE A 307 -5.07 -0.68 13.01
C PHE A 307 -5.23 0.72 12.39
N LEU A 308 -5.71 0.81 11.15
CA LEU A 308 -6.10 2.08 10.52
C LEU A 308 -7.49 2.54 10.95
N LYS A 309 -8.40 1.59 11.18
CA LYS A 309 -9.81 1.87 11.52
C LYS A 309 -10.02 2.14 13.01
N LYS A 310 -9.22 1.50 13.85
CA LYS A 310 -9.29 1.56 15.32
C LYS A 310 -7.88 1.76 15.91
N PRO A 311 -7.16 2.86 15.59
CA PRO A 311 -5.76 3.04 15.94
C PRO A 311 -5.51 3.04 17.45
N ASP A 312 -6.53 3.42 18.25
CA ASP A 312 -6.41 3.49 19.70
C ASP A 312 -6.70 2.18 20.44
N CYS A 313 -7.16 1.12 19.75
CA CYS A 313 -7.42 -0.15 20.39
C CYS A 313 -6.11 -0.84 20.82
N ALA A 314 -6.21 -1.71 21.84
CA ALA A 314 -5.05 -2.39 22.43
C ALA A 314 -4.25 -3.19 21.38
N ARG A 315 -4.94 -3.88 20.46
CA ARG A 315 -4.31 -4.67 19.40
C ARG A 315 -3.57 -3.81 18.38
N ALA A 316 -4.10 -2.62 18.03
CA ALA A 316 -3.40 -1.70 17.14
C ALA A 316 -2.12 -1.15 17.78
N LYS A 317 -2.16 -0.83 19.05
CA LYS A 317 -0.98 -0.40 19.82
C LYS A 317 0.06 -1.52 19.96
N GLU A 318 -0.40 -2.75 20.19
CA GLU A 318 0.46 -3.94 20.22
C GLU A 318 1.15 -4.17 18.86
N LEU A 319 0.38 -4.12 17.76
CA LEU A 319 0.93 -4.26 16.41
C LEU A 319 1.96 -3.16 16.12
N MET A 320 1.66 -1.90 16.44
CA MET A 320 2.61 -0.80 16.30
C MET A 320 3.91 -1.07 17.07
N ALA A 321 3.82 -1.48 18.33
CA ALA A 321 5.00 -1.80 19.14
C ALA A 321 5.84 -2.94 18.54
N ARG A 322 5.18 -3.97 17.96
CA ARG A 322 5.86 -5.09 17.29
C ARG A 322 6.54 -4.66 15.99
N VAL A 323 5.90 -3.78 15.22
CA VAL A 323 6.50 -3.18 14.00
C VAL A 323 7.72 -2.35 14.37
N VAL A 324 7.61 -1.50 15.40
CA VAL A 324 8.74 -0.69 15.92
C VAL A 324 9.89 -1.58 16.38
N ALA A 325 9.61 -2.64 17.14
CA ALA A 325 10.61 -3.60 17.58
C ALA A 325 11.32 -4.27 16.40
N PHE A 326 10.56 -4.68 15.37
CA PHE A 326 11.13 -5.23 14.13
C PHE A 326 12.04 -4.21 13.43
N ILE A 327 11.63 -2.95 13.31
CA ILE A 327 12.47 -1.89 12.72
C ILE A 327 13.76 -1.70 13.51
N ALA A 328 13.69 -1.72 14.83
CA ALA A 328 14.86 -1.59 15.71
C ALA A 328 15.81 -2.80 15.65
N GLY A 329 15.35 -3.96 15.17
CA GLY A 329 16.13 -5.20 15.12
C GLY A 329 16.10 -5.97 16.45
N ALA A 330 15.02 -5.79 17.22
CA ALA A 330 14.79 -6.43 18.52
C ALA A 330 13.93 -7.71 18.37
#